data_afa740d8265fab439eca9163430a8150
#
_entry.id   afa740d8265fab439eca9163430a8150
#
_cell.length_a   1.000
_cell.length_b   1.000
_cell.length_c   1.000
_cell.angle_alpha   90.00
_cell.angle_beta   90.00
_cell.angle_gamma   90.00
#
_symmetry.space_group_name_H-M   'P 1'
#
loop_
_entity.id
_entity.type
_entity.pdbx_description
1 polymer ?
#
loop_
_entity_poly.entity_id
_entity_poly.type
_entity_poly.pdbx_seq_one_letter_code
_entity_poly.pdbx_strand_id
1 'polypeptide(L)'
;MKFEDIDVISPALFPKEQWNEAEVLGAMTWLWLLSENCKHSTVSDMARRVLPVIKSRQFALFSQGSQPLGYISWANLDEQSEAEYVHSEPWIYSQQNWNCGDRMWLINWFAPLGQSA
;
A
#
# COMPACT_ATOMS: atom_id res chain seq x y z
N MET A 1 10.46 3.70 -11.13
CA MET A 1 11.77 3.00 -11.14
C MET A 1 11.62 1.64 -11.78
N LYS A 2 12.53 1.30 -12.66
CA LYS A 2 12.44 0.03 -13.39
C LYS A 2 13.63 -0.85 -13.05
N PHE A 3 13.34 -2.09 -12.60
CA PHE A 3 14.33 -3.12 -12.33
C PHE A 3 14.08 -4.27 -13.31
N GLU A 4 14.93 -4.41 -14.33
CA GLU A 4 14.73 -5.35 -15.42
C GLU A 4 13.39 -5.10 -16.10
N ASP A 5 12.43 -6.02 -15.98
CA ASP A 5 11.09 -5.86 -16.54
C ASP A 5 10.03 -5.51 -15.49
N ILE A 6 10.45 -5.21 -14.25
CA ILE A 6 9.55 -4.82 -13.16
C ILE A 6 9.58 -3.32 -12.97
N ASP A 7 8.41 -2.69 -13.01
CA ASP A 7 8.25 -1.28 -12.69
C ASP A 7 7.86 -1.12 -11.23
N VAL A 8 8.49 -0.16 -10.56
CA VAL A 8 8.18 0.16 -9.15
C VAL A 8 7.74 1.61 -9.06
N ILE A 9 6.54 1.82 -8.51
CA ILE A 9 6.03 3.15 -8.18
C ILE A 9 6.09 3.29 -6.68
N SER A 10 6.92 4.21 -6.18
CA SER A 10 7.07 4.45 -4.75
C SER A 10 7.47 5.90 -4.50
N PRO A 11 6.50 6.78 -4.18
CA PRO A 11 6.83 8.19 -3.95
C PRO A 11 7.79 8.42 -2.79
N ALA A 12 7.75 7.57 -1.76
CA ALA A 12 8.64 7.71 -0.62
C ALA A 12 10.10 7.34 -0.98
N LEU A 13 10.28 6.31 -1.81
CA LEU A 13 11.62 5.86 -2.18
C LEU A 13 12.19 6.63 -3.37
N PHE A 14 11.35 7.05 -4.30
CA PHE A 14 11.75 7.76 -5.51
C PHE A 14 10.94 9.05 -5.65
N PRO A 15 11.19 10.04 -4.79
CA PRO A 15 10.31 11.23 -4.70
C PRO A 15 10.35 12.13 -5.94
N LYS A 16 11.34 11.99 -6.80
CA LYS A 16 11.44 12.80 -8.01
C LYS A 16 10.70 12.19 -9.21
N GLU A 17 10.29 10.94 -9.12
CA GLU A 17 9.57 10.30 -10.20
C GLU A 17 8.10 10.72 -10.18
N GLN A 18 7.55 10.92 -11.37
CA GLN A 18 6.13 11.27 -11.50
C GLN A 18 5.27 10.02 -11.34
N TRP A 19 4.13 10.21 -10.70
CA TRP A 19 3.16 9.14 -10.53
C TRP A 19 1.76 9.74 -10.45
N ASN A 20 0.75 8.90 -10.63
CA ASN A 20 -0.65 9.32 -10.69
C ASN A 20 -1.47 8.53 -9.68
N GLU A 21 -2.17 9.23 -8.79
CA GLU A 21 -2.97 8.57 -7.76
C GLU A 21 -4.04 7.66 -8.35
N ALA A 22 -4.72 8.10 -9.40
CA ALA A 22 -5.79 7.30 -10.02
C ALA A 22 -5.24 6.02 -10.65
N GLU A 23 -4.06 6.10 -11.26
CA GLU A 23 -3.39 4.93 -11.83
C GLU A 23 -3.05 3.92 -10.74
N VAL A 24 -2.48 4.40 -9.63
CA VAL A 24 -2.14 3.54 -8.50
C VAL A 24 -3.39 2.93 -7.88
N LEU A 25 -4.44 3.72 -7.71
CA LEU A 25 -5.72 3.22 -7.20
C LEU A 25 -6.29 2.14 -8.11
N GLY A 26 -6.22 2.34 -9.42
CA GLY A 26 -6.68 1.34 -10.38
C GLY A 26 -5.90 0.05 -10.28
N ALA A 27 -4.57 0.13 -10.17
CA ALA A 27 -3.71 -1.05 -10.04
C ALA A 27 -3.99 -1.80 -8.73
N MET A 28 -4.14 -1.10 -7.63
CA MET A 28 -4.45 -1.72 -6.34
C MET A 28 -5.84 -2.36 -6.34
N THR A 29 -6.82 -1.71 -6.97
CA THR A 29 -8.16 -2.29 -7.15
C THR A 29 -8.10 -3.57 -7.96
N TRP A 30 -7.32 -3.58 -9.04
CA TRP A 30 -7.10 -4.77 -9.86
C TRP A 30 -6.59 -5.93 -9.01
N LEU A 31 -5.62 -5.66 -8.14
CA LEU A 31 -5.06 -6.68 -7.26
C LEU A 31 -6.10 -7.20 -6.25
N TRP A 32 -6.95 -6.32 -5.72
CA TRP A 32 -8.03 -6.73 -4.82
C TRP A 32 -9.01 -7.67 -5.50
N LEU A 33 -9.32 -7.42 -6.78
CA LEU A 33 -10.22 -8.28 -7.54
C LEU A 33 -9.64 -9.68 -7.77
N LEU A 34 -8.31 -9.81 -7.79
CA LEU A 34 -7.64 -11.09 -7.95
C LEU A 34 -7.48 -11.86 -6.65
N SER A 35 -7.69 -11.22 -5.52
CA SER A 35 -7.52 -11.86 -4.21
C SER A 35 -8.79 -12.61 -3.82
N GLU A 36 -8.65 -13.89 -3.46
CA GLU A 36 -9.78 -14.69 -3.00
C GLU A 36 -10.41 -14.10 -1.72
N ASN A 37 -9.58 -13.48 -0.88
CA ASN A 37 -10.06 -12.90 0.38
C ASN A 37 -10.69 -11.53 0.22
N CYS A 38 -10.37 -10.82 -0.86
CA CYS A 38 -10.75 -9.40 -1.01
C CYS A 38 -11.74 -9.15 -2.15
N LYS A 39 -11.86 -10.07 -3.11
CA LYS A 39 -12.65 -9.84 -4.34
C LYS A 39 -14.14 -9.57 -4.09
N HIS A 40 -14.65 -9.96 -2.94
CA HIS A 40 -16.05 -9.72 -2.57
C HIS A 40 -16.25 -8.49 -1.70
N SER A 41 -15.17 -7.72 -1.44
CA SER A 41 -15.27 -6.47 -0.69
C SER A 41 -16.06 -5.44 -1.48
N THR A 42 -16.79 -4.59 -0.77
CA THR A 42 -17.43 -3.44 -1.42
C THR A 42 -16.39 -2.43 -1.87
N VAL A 43 -16.75 -1.57 -2.83
CA VAL A 43 -15.88 -0.47 -3.25
C VAL A 43 -15.56 0.44 -2.07
N SER A 44 -16.55 0.69 -1.22
CA SER A 44 -16.37 1.53 -0.03
C SER A 44 -15.34 0.94 0.94
N ASP A 45 -15.41 -0.37 1.18
CA ASP A 45 -14.45 -1.03 2.08
C ASP A 45 -13.04 -1.02 1.48
N MET A 46 -12.94 -1.30 0.19
CA MET A 46 -11.65 -1.27 -0.50
C MET A 46 -11.05 0.13 -0.43
N ALA A 47 -11.83 1.17 -0.74
CA ALA A 47 -11.34 2.54 -0.70
C ALA A 47 -10.88 2.94 0.70
N ARG A 48 -11.58 2.51 1.74
CA ARG A 48 -11.22 2.81 3.12
C ARG A 48 -9.86 2.26 3.52
N ARG A 49 -9.43 1.18 2.88
CA ARG A 49 -8.14 0.54 3.17
C ARG A 49 -7.03 0.96 2.19
N VAL A 50 -7.38 1.29 0.96
CA VAL A 50 -6.40 1.60 -0.08
C VAL A 50 -6.06 3.09 -0.11
N LEU A 51 -7.03 3.98 0.03
CA LEU A 51 -6.77 5.41 -0.03
C LEU A 51 -5.79 5.92 1.02
N PRO A 52 -5.86 5.48 2.29
CA PRO A 52 -4.84 5.90 3.26
C PRO A 52 -3.42 5.49 2.85
N VAL A 53 -3.26 4.32 2.24
CA VAL A 53 -1.96 3.87 1.73
C VAL A 53 -1.43 4.84 0.68
N ILE A 54 -2.28 5.19 -0.29
CA ILE A 54 -1.89 6.10 -1.37
C ILE A 54 -1.58 7.50 -0.81
N LYS A 55 -2.43 8.00 0.09
CA LYS A 55 -2.25 9.31 0.68
C LYS A 55 -1.01 9.40 1.57
N SER A 56 -0.62 8.30 2.20
CA SER A 56 0.59 8.26 3.02
C SER A 56 1.86 8.41 2.18
N ARG A 57 1.81 8.05 0.90
CA ARG A 57 2.94 7.97 -0.01
C ARG A 57 3.98 6.91 0.40
N GLN A 58 3.74 6.19 1.47
CA GLN A 58 4.65 5.17 1.98
C GLN A 58 4.24 3.80 1.50
N PHE A 59 4.38 3.59 0.20
CA PHE A 59 4.07 2.32 -0.45
C PHE A 59 5.05 2.07 -1.60
N ALA A 60 5.08 0.83 -2.06
CA ALA A 60 5.76 0.46 -3.31
C ALA A 60 4.83 -0.46 -4.08
N LEU A 61 4.47 -0.06 -5.29
CA LEU A 61 3.62 -0.82 -6.20
C LEU A 61 4.49 -1.44 -7.28
N PHE A 62 4.37 -2.75 -7.46
CA PHE A 62 5.17 -3.51 -8.43
C PHE A 62 4.28 -3.95 -9.58
N SER A 63 4.79 -3.74 -10.81
CA SER A 63 4.08 -4.13 -12.03
C SER A 63 5.07 -4.71 -13.04
N GLN A 64 4.57 -5.61 -13.88
CA GLN A 64 5.34 -6.13 -15.00
C GLN A 64 4.57 -5.81 -16.28
N GLY A 65 5.12 -4.92 -17.11
CA GLY A 65 4.37 -4.33 -18.21
C GLY A 65 3.15 -3.60 -17.66
N SER A 66 1.96 -3.95 -18.13
CA SER A 66 0.71 -3.36 -17.64
C SER A 66 0.04 -4.20 -16.56
N GLN A 67 0.68 -5.29 -16.11
CA GLN A 67 0.10 -6.20 -15.13
C GLN A 67 0.59 -5.86 -13.73
N PRO A 68 -0.28 -5.37 -12.83
CA PRO A 68 0.10 -5.21 -11.43
C PRO A 68 0.41 -6.56 -10.79
N LEU A 69 1.48 -6.62 -10.00
CA LEU A 69 1.89 -7.84 -9.32
C LEU A 69 1.58 -7.81 -7.83
N GLY A 70 1.77 -6.67 -7.19
CA GLY A 70 1.56 -6.55 -5.77
C GLY A 70 1.99 -5.19 -5.25
N TYR A 71 1.72 -4.95 -3.98
CA TYR A 71 2.22 -3.74 -3.32
C TYR A 71 2.50 -4.01 -1.86
N ILE A 72 3.40 -3.20 -1.31
CA ILE A 72 3.68 -3.14 0.11
C ILE A 72 3.45 -1.71 0.60
N SER A 73 3.12 -1.56 1.85
CA SER A 73 3.06 -0.24 2.49
C SER A 73 3.59 -0.33 3.91
N TRP A 74 4.07 0.79 4.42
CA TRP A 74 4.67 0.85 5.74
C TRP A 74 4.29 2.16 6.41
N ALA A 75 4.44 2.18 7.73
CA ALA A 75 4.28 3.38 8.53
C ALA A 75 5.45 3.50 9.50
N ASN A 76 5.90 4.72 9.71
CA ASN A 76 6.91 5.03 10.73
C ASN A 76 6.18 5.70 11.87
N LEU A 77 6.08 5.02 13.00
CA LEU A 77 5.24 5.44 14.13
C LEU A 77 6.08 5.86 15.31
N ASP A 78 5.56 6.79 16.11
CA ASP A 78 6.13 7.07 17.41
C ASP A 78 5.65 6.02 18.42
N GLU A 79 6.15 6.10 19.65
CA GLU A 79 5.84 5.08 20.65
C GLU A 79 4.35 5.02 20.96
N GLN A 80 3.69 6.16 21.07
CA GLN A 80 2.26 6.21 21.36
C GLN A 80 1.42 5.64 20.22
N SER A 81 1.74 6.04 18.99
CA SER A 81 1.03 5.54 17.80
C SER A 81 1.24 4.05 17.61
N GLU A 82 2.44 3.56 17.89
CA GLU A 82 2.73 2.13 17.82
C GLU A 82 1.86 1.35 18.81
N ALA A 83 1.71 1.83 20.03
CA ALA A 83 0.88 1.18 21.03
C ALA A 83 -0.59 1.12 20.57
N GLU A 84 -1.10 2.20 19.99
CA GLU A 84 -2.45 2.24 19.46
C GLU A 84 -2.63 1.26 18.30
N TYR A 85 -1.67 1.17 17.42
CA TYR A 85 -1.72 0.26 16.28
C TYR A 85 -1.72 -1.20 16.74
N VAL A 86 -0.89 -1.55 17.71
CA VAL A 86 -0.82 -2.91 18.23
C VAL A 86 -2.14 -3.34 18.86
N HIS A 87 -2.83 -2.42 19.52
CA HIS A 87 -4.12 -2.72 20.16
C HIS A 87 -5.30 -2.70 19.19
N SER A 88 -5.21 -1.94 18.08
CA SER A 88 -6.31 -1.83 17.13
C SER A 88 -5.77 -1.62 15.72
N GLU A 89 -5.46 -2.72 15.05
CA GLU A 89 -4.88 -2.67 13.71
C GLU A 89 -5.69 -1.81 12.73
N PRO A 90 -7.04 -1.90 12.68
CA PRO A 90 -7.81 -1.04 11.77
C PRO A 90 -7.67 0.45 12.03
N TRP A 91 -7.20 0.86 13.22
CA TRP A 91 -6.97 2.26 13.55
C TRP A 91 -6.03 2.94 12.56
N ILE A 92 -5.02 2.20 12.05
CA ILE A 92 -4.03 2.78 11.14
C ILE A 92 -4.67 3.38 9.89
N TYR A 93 -5.81 2.85 9.45
CA TYR A 93 -6.46 3.33 8.23
C TYR A 93 -7.19 4.65 8.43
N SER A 94 -7.44 5.07 9.68
CA SER A 94 -7.98 6.39 10.00
C SER A 94 -6.88 7.36 10.43
N GLN A 95 -5.67 6.89 10.61
CA GLN A 95 -4.53 7.73 10.99
C GLN A 95 -4.04 8.52 9.79
N GLN A 96 -3.93 9.85 9.95
CA GLN A 96 -3.54 10.72 8.86
C GLN A 96 -2.02 10.78 8.67
N ASN A 97 -1.25 10.56 9.73
CA ASN A 97 0.20 10.68 9.68
C ASN A 97 0.86 9.31 9.87
N TRP A 98 1.29 8.74 8.76
CA TRP A 98 1.99 7.47 8.74
C TRP A 98 3.51 7.64 8.87
N ASN A 99 3.98 8.84 9.12
CA ASN A 99 5.41 9.12 9.26
C ASN A 99 5.64 10.05 10.44
N CYS A 100 5.31 9.59 11.64
CA CYS A 100 5.36 10.40 12.85
C CYS A 100 6.45 9.96 13.83
N GLY A 101 7.26 8.97 13.48
CA GLY A 101 8.30 8.46 14.36
C GLY A 101 9.33 7.63 13.63
N ASP A 102 10.07 6.83 14.37
CA ASP A 102 11.16 6.01 13.84
C ASP A 102 10.91 4.50 13.94
N ARG A 103 9.70 4.10 14.37
CA ARG A 103 9.34 2.68 14.50
C ARG A 103 8.58 2.24 13.27
N MET A 104 9.28 1.55 12.36
CA MET A 104 8.71 1.14 11.08
C MET A 104 7.89 -0.13 11.21
N TRP A 105 6.67 -0.10 10.71
CA TRP A 105 5.78 -1.25 10.63
C TRP A 105 5.38 -1.49 9.19
N LEU A 106 5.47 -2.75 8.75
CA LEU A 106 4.92 -3.17 7.47
C LEU A 106 3.40 -3.30 7.64
N ILE A 107 2.65 -2.43 6.98
CA ILE A 107 1.19 -2.38 7.13
C ILE A 107 0.51 -3.35 6.18
N ASN A 108 0.95 -3.35 4.92
CA ASN A 108 0.38 -4.24 3.89
C ASN A 108 1.50 -4.94 3.13
N TRP A 109 1.25 -6.20 2.84
CA TRP A 109 2.04 -6.98 1.89
C TRP A 109 1.03 -7.75 1.06
N PHE A 110 0.70 -7.22 -0.11
CA PHE A 110 -0.41 -7.71 -0.91
C PHE A 110 0.10 -8.18 -2.27
N ALA A 111 0.10 -9.50 -2.49
CA ALA A 111 0.55 -10.10 -3.75
C ALA A 111 -0.33 -11.32 -4.06
N PRO A 112 -1.55 -11.09 -4.57
CA PRO A 112 -2.54 -12.17 -4.76
C PRO A 112 -2.15 -13.18 -5.82
N LEU A 113 -1.14 -12.90 -6.64
CA LEU A 113 -0.66 -13.83 -7.67
C LEU A 113 0.45 -14.76 -7.15
N GLY A 114 0.67 -14.79 -5.85
CA GLY A 114 1.64 -15.68 -5.23
C GLY A 114 3.09 -15.20 -5.28
N GLN A 115 3.32 -13.95 -5.63
CA GLN A 115 4.67 -13.38 -5.75
C GLN A 115 5.31 -13.07 -4.39
N SER A 116 4.54 -13.15 -3.32
CA SER A 116 5.01 -12.84 -1.98
C SER A 116 5.69 -14.02 -1.30
N ALA A 117 5.60 -15.18 -1.86
CA ALA A 117 6.18 -16.40 -1.25
C ALA A 117 7.70 -16.39 -1.29
#